data_f4493efaef3c04ac30e3305ebc7a309c
#
_entry.id   f4493efaef3c04ac30e3305ebc7a309c
#
_cell.length_a   1.000
_cell.length_b   1.000
_cell.length_c   1.000
_cell.angle_alpha   90.00
_cell.angle_beta   90.00
_cell.angle_gamma   90.00
#
_symmetry.space_group_name_H-M   'P 1'
#
loop_
_entity.id
_entity.type
_entity.pdbx_description
1 polymer ?
#
loop_
_entity_poly.entity_id
_entity_poly.type
_entity_poly.pdbx_seq_one_letter_code
_entity_poly.pdbx_strand_id
1 'polypeptide(L)'
;MINIGNNTKLLNAYHNIERDYLQYFHREFETDYEHIYNDTFDEDLCLLCSALHSRIIENLRLLNDSINGRKHFWAAPSRALINVINLSFKFVNSLKNSGENIYIDDYYNEILNKCRTFLSSSGGSVVPSDMEVIDIYYDIPIFIAGDFVEISNQTSNKIQLKEIGKGSYTKVFRFFDENYNKYLALKRANKNISEKDLKRFYLEFKVMQELNSPYILEVYSMDETKNEYIMEYANCTLLDFIQTNNQKLTFEERRKLCIQVIKGFEYLSKKQIFHRDISPKNILIKEYDDVRLIKISDFGIVKINNSVLTSDNTEIRGSFNDYAGLQREGFKNYNFYYEGYAICKLLYFILTGKHTSMNKFIYSNLEEFMNKGINPISSERFENITELKECFYKIHNK
;
A
#
# COMPACT_ATOMS: atom_id res chain seq x y z
N MET A 1 1.14 -9.10 11.31
CA MET A 1 1.31 -10.39 12.00
C MET A 1 0.00 -11.15 11.89
N ILE A 2 0.02 -12.37 11.36
CA ILE A 2 -1.12 -13.27 11.28
C ILE A 2 -1.27 -13.92 12.64
N ASN A 3 -2.51 -13.90 13.20
CA ASN A 3 -2.81 -14.40 14.56
C ASN A 3 -4.01 -15.35 14.53
N ILE A 4 -3.79 -16.60 15.00
CA ILE A 4 -4.83 -17.64 15.02
C ILE A 4 -5.91 -17.41 16.07
N GLY A 5 -5.61 -16.73 17.17
CA GLY A 5 -6.55 -16.54 18.28
C GLY A 5 -7.80 -15.73 17.93
N ASN A 6 -7.76 -14.93 16.85
CA ASN A 6 -8.84 -14.04 16.44
C ASN A 6 -9.76 -14.63 15.35
N ASN A 7 -9.47 -15.84 14.82
CA ASN A 7 -10.20 -16.43 13.70
C ASN A 7 -10.42 -17.93 13.91
N THR A 8 -11.65 -18.32 14.23
CA THR A 8 -12.03 -19.73 14.48
C THR A 8 -11.71 -20.67 13.30
N LYS A 9 -11.81 -20.18 12.04
CA LYS A 9 -11.46 -21.00 10.87
C LYS A 9 -9.95 -21.23 10.81
N LEU A 10 -9.17 -20.22 11.13
CA LEU A 10 -7.72 -20.29 11.16
C LEU A 10 -7.22 -21.22 12.27
N LEU A 11 -7.79 -21.12 13.46
CA LEU A 11 -7.51 -22.01 14.59
C LEU A 11 -7.81 -23.48 14.24
N ASN A 12 -8.95 -23.75 13.62
CA ASN A 12 -9.30 -25.10 13.18
C ASN A 12 -8.34 -25.62 12.08
N ALA A 13 -7.92 -24.75 11.17
CA ALA A 13 -6.94 -25.09 10.13
C ALA A 13 -5.59 -25.46 10.77
N TYR A 14 -5.11 -24.67 11.74
CA TYR A 14 -3.89 -24.94 12.48
C TYR A 14 -3.94 -26.31 13.16
N HIS A 15 -4.94 -26.59 14.00
CA HIS A 15 -5.04 -27.87 14.70
C HIS A 15 -5.14 -29.09 13.77
N ASN A 16 -5.74 -28.95 12.60
CA ASN A 16 -5.77 -30.02 11.62
C ASN A 16 -4.37 -30.30 11.01
N ILE A 17 -3.58 -29.28 10.76
CA ILE A 17 -2.22 -29.45 10.22
C ILE A 17 -1.28 -29.96 11.33
N GLU A 18 -1.37 -29.43 12.54
CA GLU A 18 -0.62 -29.87 13.72
C GLU A 18 -0.83 -31.37 13.96
N ARG A 19 -2.10 -31.82 14.00
CA ARG A 19 -2.43 -33.24 14.18
C ARG A 19 -1.82 -34.11 13.08
N ASP A 20 -1.94 -33.70 11.82
CA ASP A 20 -1.40 -34.45 10.70
C ASP A 20 0.14 -34.47 10.74
N TYR A 21 0.79 -33.36 11.15
CA TYR A 21 2.24 -33.30 11.36
C TYR A 21 2.69 -34.30 12.42
N LEU A 22 2.07 -34.31 13.60
CA LEU A 22 2.39 -35.23 14.68
C LEU A 22 2.16 -36.71 14.27
N GLN A 23 1.11 -36.98 13.49
CA GLN A 23 0.84 -38.31 12.95
C GLN A 23 1.91 -38.79 11.96
N TYR A 24 2.43 -37.91 11.11
CA TYR A 24 3.41 -38.29 10.09
C TYR A 24 4.84 -38.38 10.61
N PHE A 25 5.21 -37.48 11.50
CA PHE A 25 6.61 -37.34 11.95
C PHE A 25 6.87 -37.87 13.35
N HIS A 26 5.85 -38.10 14.18
CA HIS A 26 5.97 -38.61 15.56
C HIS A 26 6.97 -37.84 16.43
N ARG A 27 7.11 -36.56 16.22
CA ARG A 27 8.05 -35.66 16.87
C ARG A 27 7.39 -34.33 17.22
N GLU A 28 7.85 -33.70 18.29
CA GLU A 28 7.50 -32.33 18.62
C GLU A 28 7.99 -31.36 17.52
N PHE A 29 7.48 -30.13 17.54
CA PHE A 29 7.89 -29.10 16.61
C PHE A 29 9.36 -28.71 16.84
N GLU A 30 10.11 -28.57 15.76
CA GLU A 30 11.48 -28.11 15.77
C GLU A 30 11.51 -26.58 15.65
N THR A 31 12.33 -25.93 16.49
CA THR A 31 12.31 -24.49 16.69
C THR A 31 13.48 -23.76 15.96
N ASP A 32 14.26 -24.50 15.17
CA ASP A 32 15.49 -24.01 14.54
C ASP A 32 15.28 -22.77 13.65
N TYR A 33 14.09 -22.63 13.07
CA TYR A 33 13.74 -21.56 12.12
C TYR A 33 12.72 -20.56 12.65
N GLU A 34 12.38 -20.56 13.94
CA GLU A 34 11.42 -19.60 14.53
C GLU A 34 11.84 -18.15 14.28
N HIS A 35 13.12 -17.85 14.43
CA HIS A 35 13.66 -16.51 14.25
C HIS A 35 13.35 -15.89 12.87
N ILE A 36 13.09 -16.72 11.84
CA ILE A 36 12.72 -16.28 10.48
C ILE A 36 11.24 -15.86 10.42
N TYR A 37 10.41 -16.39 11.30
CA TYR A 37 8.95 -16.26 11.24
C TYR A 37 8.35 -15.34 12.31
N ASN A 38 9.09 -14.98 13.37
CA ASN A 38 8.64 -14.23 14.54
C ASN A 38 7.96 -12.89 14.22
N ASP A 39 8.43 -12.18 13.19
CA ASP A 39 7.86 -10.88 12.82
C ASP A 39 6.58 -11.00 11.96
N THR A 40 6.30 -12.20 11.47
CA THR A 40 5.25 -12.46 10.46
C THR A 40 4.04 -13.15 11.03
N PHE A 41 4.25 -14.12 11.93
CA PHE A 41 3.23 -15.02 12.49
C PHE A 41 3.18 -14.89 14.02
N ASP A 42 2.05 -15.30 14.61
CA ASP A 42 2.00 -15.51 16.05
C ASP A 42 2.78 -16.77 16.47
N GLU A 43 2.91 -17.00 17.78
CA GLU A 43 3.75 -18.05 18.36
C GLU A 43 3.43 -19.44 17.79
N ASP A 44 2.16 -19.80 17.72
CA ASP A 44 1.71 -21.13 17.26
C ASP A 44 1.99 -21.35 15.76
N LEU A 45 1.67 -20.36 14.93
CA LEU A 45 1.97 -20.42 13.49
C LEU A 45 3.49 -20.36 13.22
N CYS A 46 4.22 -19.61 14.02
CA CYS A 46 5.67 -19.52 13.93
C CYS A 46 6.32 -20.90 14.17
N LEU A 47 5.89 -21.59 15.25
CA LEU A 47 6.33 -22.94 15.57
C LEU A 47 6.00 -23.95 14.46
N LEU A 48 4.78 -23.90 13.92
CA LEU A 48 4.39 -24.78 12.81
C LEU A 48 5.18 -24.50 11.52
N CYS A 49 5.37 -23.23 11.18
CA CYS A 49 6.20 -22.86 10.02
C CYS A 49 7.65 -23.32 10.20
N SER A 50 8.23 -23.14 11.40
CA SER A 50 9.57 -23.60 11.73
C SER A 50 9.69 -25.13 11.57
N ALA A 51 8.73 -25.88 12.11
CA ALA A 51 8.69 -27.33 12.02
C ALA A 51 8.59 -27.84 10.58
N LEU A 52 7.70 -27.31 9.77
CA LEU A 52 7.56 -27.64 8.35
C LEU A 52 8.82 -27.26 7.55
N HIS A 53 9.39 -26.09 7.83
CA HIS A 53 10.66 -25.63 7.22
C HIS A 53 11.78 -26.62 7.51
N SER A 54 11.99 -26.97 8.78
CA SER A 54 13.03 -27.93 9.18
C SER A 54 12.88 -29.26 8.44
N ARG A 55 11.65 -29.78 8.35
CA ARG A 55 11.40 -31.03 7.60
C ARG A 55 11.66 -30.92 6.11
N ILE A 56 11.32 -29.82 5.48
CA ILE A 56 11.64 -29.60 4.07
C ILE A 56 13.15 -29.61 3.87
N ILE A 57 13.88 -28.82 4.64
CA ILE A 57 15.35 -28.72 4.51
C ILE A 57 16.05 -30.06 4.78
N GLU A 58 15.66 -30.77 5.84
CA GLU A 58 16.20 -32.10 6.16
C GLU A 58 16.04 -33.05 4.97
N ASN A 59 14.84 -33.15 4.41
CA ASN A 59 14.57 -34.09 3.31
C ASN A 59 15.18 -33.64 1.98
N LEU A 60 15.31 -32.34 1.70
CA LEU A 60 16.03 -31.85 0.52
C LEU A 60 17.53 -32.12 0.60
N ARG A 61 18.14 -32.08 1.80
CA ARG A 61 19.53 -32.51 1.99
C ARG A 61 19.70 -33.97 1.64
N LEU A 62 18.85 -34.86 2.18
CA LEU A 62 18.88 -36.29 1.85
C LEU A 62 18.65 -36.55 0.37
N LEU A 63 17.83 -35.74 -0.29
CA LEU A 63 17.63 -35.82 -1.73
C LEU A 63 18.90 -35.43 -2.49
N ASN A 64 19.60 -34.36 -2.06
CA ASN A 64 20.88 -33.95 -2.64
C ASN A 64 21.96 -35.07 -2.57
N ASP A 65 22.01 -35.78 -1.44
CA ASP A 65 22.91 -36.98 -1.32
C ASP A 65 22.56 -38.03 -2.33
N SER A 66 21.29 -38.23 -2.66
CA SER A 66 20.83 -39.17 -3.68
C SER A 66 21.09 -38.68 -5.10
N ILE A 67 20.98 -37.34 -5.35
CA ILE A 67 21.33 -36.71 -6.64
C ILE A 67 22.80 -36.91 -6.96
N ASN A 68 23.67 -36.66 -5.99
CA ASN A 68 25.14 -36.83 -6.11
C ASN A 68 25.59 -38.28 -6.13
N GLY A 69 24.72 -39.23 -5.70
CA GLY A 69 25.02 -40.64 -5.54
C GLY A 69 24.38 -41.53 -6.61
N ARG A 70 23.57 -42.47 -6.13
CA ARG A 70 23.01 -43.54 -6.96
C ARG A 70 21.75 -43.17 -7.76
N LYS A 71 21.32 -41.90 -7.72
CA LYS A 71 20.05 -41.44 -8.33
C LYS A 71 18.82 -42.19 -7.84
N HIS A 72 18.89 -42.76 -6.64
CA HIS A 72 17.79 -43.48 -5.99
C HIS A 72 17.55 -42.89 -4.58
N PHE A 73 16.36 -42.37 -4.35
CA PHE A 73 15.92 -41.81 -3.08
C PHE A 73 15.09 -42.87 -2.34
N TRP A 74 15.55 -43.30 -1.17
CA TRP A 74 14.99 -44.41 -0.42
C TRP A 74 13.53 -44.19 -0.03
N ALA A 75 12.80 -45.31 0.18
CA ALA A 75 11.36 -45.28 0.44
C ALA A 75 10.93 -44.49 1.68
N ALA A 76 11.71 -44.56 2.79
CA ALA A 76 11.38 -43.80 4.02
C ALA A 76 11.53 -42.29 3.82
N PRO A 77 12.67 -41.74 3.39
CA PRO A 77 12.78 -40.29 3.11
C PRO A 77 11.88 -39.82 1.95
N SER A 78 11.60 -40.70 0.92
CA SER A 78 10.60 -40.37 -0.10
C SER A 78 9.23 -40.10 0.50
N ARG A 79 8.75 -40.98 1.40
CA ARG A 79 7.47 -40.76 2.11
C ARG A 79 7.49 -39.49 3.00
N ALA A 80 8.59 -39.27 3.72
CA ALA A 80 8.74 -38.08 4.56
C ALA A 80 8.65 -36.80 3.74
N LEU A 81 9.34 -36.75 2.58
CA LEU A 81 9.29 -35.59 1.68
C LEU A 81 7.90 -35.42 1.06
N ILE A 82 7.22 -36.49 0.62
CA ILE A 82 5.86 -36.44 0.12
C ILE A 82 4.91 -35.84 1.20
N ASN A 83 5.04 -36.32 2.45
CA ASN A 83 4.19 -35.90 3.53
C ASN A 83 4.38 -34.42 3.87
N VAL A 84 5.63 -33.95 3.99
CA VAL A 84 5.89 -32.54 4.28
C VAL A 84 5.45 -31.63 3.14
N ILE A 85 5.64 -32.02 1.89
CA ILE A 85 5.15 -31.29 0.71
C ILE A 85 3.62 -31.15 0.79
N ASN A 86 2.91 -32.26 0.98
CA ASN A 86 1.45 -32.25 1.05
C ASN A 86 0.92 -31.42 2.23
N LEU A 87 1.56 -31.50 3.39
CA LEU A 87 1.22 -30.66 4.56
C LEU A 87 1.45 -29.18 4.29
N SER A 88 2.57 -28.84 3.66
CA SER A 88 2.89 -27.44 3.33
C SER A 88 1.87 -26.82 2.38
N PHE A 89 1.48 -27.53 1.33
CA PHE A 89 0.43 -27.07 0.42
C PHE A 89 -0.95 -27.05 1.10
N LYS A 90 -1.26 -28.03 1.93
CA LYS A 90 -2.51 -28.04 2.73
C LYS A 90 -2.55 -26.86 3.69
N PHE A 91 -1.45 -26.56 4.38
CA PHE A 91 -1.30 -25.43 5.28
C PHE A 91 -1.57 -24.11 4.56
N VAL A 92 -0.84 -23.83 3.48
CA VAL A 92 -1.01 -22.60 2.69
C VAL A 92 -2.44 -22.45 2.16
N ASN A 93 -3.06 -23.51 1.64
CA ASN A 93 -4.43 -23.47 1.13
C ASN A 93 -5.45 -23.23 2.25
N SER A 94 -5.24 -23.82 3.43
CA SER A 94 -6.13 -23.66 4.58
C SER A 94 -6.11 -22.23 5.11
N LEU A 95 -4.92 -21.58 5.16
CA LEU A 95 -4.80 -20.20 5.55
C LEU A 95 -5.43 -19.26 4.52
N LYS A 96 -5.21 -19.51 3.22
CA LYS A 96 -5.88 -18.76 2.13
C LYS A 96 -7.40 -18.82 2.22
N ASN A 97 -7.95 -20.01 2.51
CA ASN A 97 -9.40 -20.19 2.68
C ASN A 97 -9.94 -19.50 3.95
N SER A 98 -9.06 -19.20 4.91
CA SER A 98 -9.40 -18.44 6.12
C SER A 98 -9.24 -16.93 5.92
N GLY A 99 -8.86 -16.48 4.72
CA GLY A 99 -8.70 -15.07 4.35
C GLY A 99 -7.30 -14.50 4.49
N GLU A 100 -6.33 -15.32 4.90
CA GLU A 100 -4.94 -14.91 5.04
C GLU A 100 -4.16 -15.10 3.74
N ASN A 101 -3.33 -14.11 3.39
CA ASN A 101 -2.45 -14.21 2.23
C ASN A 101 -1.13 -14.83 2.65
N ILE A 102 -0.96 -16.13 2.36
CA ILE A 102 0.29 -16.87 2.59
C ILE A 102 0.68 -17.66 1.35
N TYR A 103 1.97 -17.80 1.12
CA TYR A 103 2.54 -18.46 -0.07
C TYR A 103 3.77 -19.29 0.34
N ILE A 104 4.11 -20.27 -0.47
CA ILE A 104 5.43 -20.87 -0.44
C ILE A 104 6.33 -20.00 -1.32
N ASP A 105 7.54 -19.70 -0.85
CA ASP A 105 8.57 -18.99 -1.62
C ASP A 105 8.73 -19.61 -3.03
N ASP A 106 8.90 -18.80 -4.05
CA ASP A 106 8.85 -19.27 -5.45
C ASP A 106 9.94 -20.29 -5.75
N TYR A 107 11.15 -20.11 -5.24
CA TYR A 107 12.23 -21.05 -5.41
C TYR A 107 11.88 -22.43 -4.80
N TYR A 108 11.44 -22.45 -3.54
CA TYR A 108 11.03 -23.69 -2.90
C TYR A 108 9.76 -24.27 -3.50
N ASN A 109 8.82 -23.44 -3.93
CA ASN A 109 7.60 -23.90 -4.60
C ASN A 109 7.89 -24.64 -5.90
N GLU A 110 8.84 -24.14 -6.72
CA GLU A 110 9.29 -24.81 -7.94
C GLU A 110 9.94 -26.17 -7.63
N ILE A 111 10.85 -26.20 -6.64
CA ILE A 111 11.54 -27.44 -6.21
C ILE A 111 10.53 -28.47 -5.69
N LEU A 112 9.62 -28.07 -4.79
CA LEU A 112 8.64 -28.98 -4.21
C LEU A 112 7.69 -29.54 -5.28
N ASN A 113 7.27 -28.72 -6.24
CA ASN A 113 6.46 -29.18 -7.38
C ASN A 113 7.25 -30.14 -8.28
N LYS A 114 8.53 -29.87 -8.57
CA LYS A 114 9.40 -30.76 -9.31
C LYS A 114 9.57 -32.11 -8.58
N CYS A 115 9.75 -32.08 -7.25
CA CYS A 115 9.80 -33.29 -6.43
C CYS A 115 8.53 -34.14 -6.56
N ARG A 116 7.34 -33.54 -6.56
CA ARG A 116 6.06 -34.24 -6.70
C ARG A 116 5.93 -35.08 -7.99
N THR A 117 6.68 -34.74 -9.03
CA THR A 117 6.59 -35.45 -10.33
C THR A 117 7.24 -36.82 -10.32
N PHE A 118 8.23 -37.06 -9.45
CA PHE A 118 8.97 -38.33 -9.44
C PHE A 118 8.93 -39.07 -8.10
N LEU A 119 8.52 -38.42 -7.00
CA LEU A 119 8.46 -39.08 -5.71
C LEU A 119 7.41 -40.17 -5.65
N SER A 120 7.80 -41.33 -5.08
CA SER A 120 6.94 -42.51 -4.87
C SER A 120 6.86 -42.87 -3.39
N SER A 121 5.68 -43.21 -2.90
CA SER A 121 5.43 -43.61 -1.50
C SER A 121 5.88 -45.07 -1.22
N SER A 122 6.15 -45.87 -2.26
CA SER A 122 6.59 -47.28 -2.11
C SER A 122 7.78 -47.57 -3.00
N GLY A 123 8.69 -48.43 -2.54
CA GLY A 123 9.87 -48.83 -3.30
C GLY A 123 11.00 -47.82 -3.43
N GLY A 124 10.79 -46.59 -2.90
CA GLY A 124 11.67 -45.45 -3.13
C GLY A 124 11.41 -44.76 -4.48
N SER A 125 12.15 -43.69 -4.76
CA SER A 125 11.97 -42.85 -5.94
C SER A 125 13.21 -42.84 -6.82
N VAL A 126 13.02 -42.95 -8.12
CA VAL A 126 14.11 -42.75 -9.10
C VAL A 126 14.25 -41.24 -9.32
N VAL A 127 15.42 -40.70 -8.99
CA VAL A 127 15.72 -39.29 -9.20
C VAL A 127 15.97 -39.06 -10.69
N PRO A 128 15.29 -38.08 -11.33
CA PRO A 128 15.51 -37.75 -12.73
C PRO A 128 16.99 -37.45 -13.04
N SER A 129 17.47 -37.86 -14.20
CA SER A 129 18.87 -37.65 -14.60
C SER A 129 19.26 -36.21 -14.76
N ASP A 130 18.28 -35.36 -15.08
CA ASP A 130 18.37 -33.92 -15.26
C ASP A 130 18.11 -33.11 -13.94
N MET A 131 17.92 -33.82 -12.82
CA MET A 131 17.76 -33.16 -11.53
C MET A 131 19.13 -32.65 -11.04
N GLU A 132 19.24 -31.33 -10.97
CA GLU A 132 20.42 -30.65 -10.43
C GLU A 132 20.41 -30.68 -8.90
N VAL A 133 21.58 -30.46 -8.30
CA VAL A 133 21.72 -30.30 -6.84
C VAL A 133 20.95 -29.04 -6.42
N ILE A 134 20.15 -29.18 -5.38
CA ILE A 134 19.30 -28.11 -4.85
C ILE A 134 20.12 -27.24 -3.92
N ASP A 135 20.19 -25.94 -4.20
CA ASP A 135 20.76 -24.97 -3.29
C ASP A 135 19.84 -24.81 -2.07
N ILE A 136 20.40 -24.96 -0.87
CA ILE A 136 19.64 -24.86 0.38
C ILE A 136 20.00 -23.55 1.07
N TYR A 137 19.00 -22.69 1.23
CA TYR A 137 19.12 -21.41 1.90
C TYR A 137 18.55 -21.50 3.33
N TYR A 138 19.36 -21.20 4.34
CA TYR A 138 18.99 -21.37 5.75
C TYR A 138 18.32 -20.13 6.35
N ASP A 139 18.47 -18.97 5.70
CA ASP A 139 18.00 -17.68 6.19
C ASP A 139 16.82 -17.13 5.36
N ILE A 140 16.30 -17.93 4.43
CA ILE A 140 15.17 -17.54 3.59
C ILE A 140 13.90 -18.25 4.06
N PRO A 141 12.80 -17.52 4.37
CA PRO A 141 11.56 -18.14 4.78
C PRO A 141 10.93 -18.94 3.64
N ILE A 142 10.53 -20.18 3.91
CA ILE A 142 9.77 -21.01 2.95
C ILE A 142 8.31 -20.54 2.89
N PHE A 143 7.74 -20.10 4.01
CA PHE A 143 6.36 -19.61 4.09
C PHE A 143 6.39 -18.09 4.20
N ILE A 144 5.81 -17.41 3.22
CA ILE A 144 5.80 -15.96 3.13
C ILE A 144 4.36 -15.47 3.28
N ALA A 145 4.14 -14.54 4.21
CA ALA A 145 2.84 -13.90 4.41
C ALA A 145 2.87 -12.47 3.89
N GLY A 146 1.77 -12.02 3.32
CA GLY A 146 1.59 -10.65 2.86
C GLY A 146 1.06 -10.53 1.44
N ASP A 147 0.85 -9.29 1.03
CA ASP A 147 0.49 -8.96 -0.35
C ASP A 147 1.74 -8.84 -1.23
N PHE A 148 1.63 -9.22 -2.50
CA PHE A 148 2.70 -9.20 -3.49
C PHE A 148 2.29 -8.40 -4.71
N VAL A 149 3.27 -7.82 -5.40
CA VAL A 149 3.16 -7.35 -6.78
C VAL A 149 4.03 -8.20 -7.69
N GLU A 150 3.48 -8.63 -8.81
CA GLU A 150 4.23 -9.24 -9.91
C GLU A 150 4.60 -8.14 -10.91
N ILE A 151 5.89 -7.88 -11.06
CA ILE A 151 6.38 -6.96 -12.09
C ILE A 151 6.69 -7.81 -13.31
N SER A 152 5.91 -7.63 -14.38
CA SER A 152 6.04 -8.36 -15.65
C SER A 152 7.30 -7.94 -16.39
N ASN A 153 8.44 -8.60 -16.11
CA ASN A 153 9.59 -8.63 -17.00
C ASN A 153 10.38 -9.92 -16.76
N GLN A 154 10.14 -10.90 -17.60
CA GLN A 154 10.91 -12.12 -17.92
C GLN A 154 11.34 -13.09 -16.81
N THR A 155 11.28 -12.72 -15.54
CA THR A 155 11.32 -13.62 -14.38
C THR A 155 10.32 -13.10 -13.37
N SER A 156 9.35 -13.90 -12.99
CA SER A 156 8.27 -13.52 -12.05
C SER A 156 8.80 -13.38 -10.63
N ASN A 157 9.53 -12.31 -10.35
CA ASN A 157 9.95 -11.98 -8.98
C ASN A 157 8.75 -11.39 -8.25
N LYS A 158 8.24 -12.11 -7.27
CA LYS A 158 7.27 -11.58 -6.30
C LYS A 158 7.99 -10.67 -5.32
N ILE A 159 7.58 -9.41 -5.30
CA ILE A 159 8.14 -8.42 -4.38
C ILE A 159 7.19 -8.24 -3.21
N GLN A 160 7.71 -8.38 -2.00
CA GLN A 160 6.93 -8.19 -0.78
C GLN A 160 6.44 -6.74 -0.65
N LEU A 161 5.15 -6.59 -0.38
CA LEU A 161 4.50 -5.31 -0.16
C LEU A 161 4.41 -4.99 1.33
N LYS A 162 4.79 -3.75 1.71
CA LYS A 162 4.55 -3.22 3.06
C LYS A 162 3.38 -2.26 3.02
N GLU A 163 2.28 -2.56 3.72
CA GLU A 163 1.13 -1.65 3.83
C GLU A 163 1.58 -0.34 4.52
N ILE A 164 1.29 0.80 3.88
CA ILE A 164 1.63 2.14 4.34
C ILE A 164 0.42 3.06 4.46
N GLY A 165 -0.74 2.65 3.95
CA GLY A 165 -1.96 3.41 4.03
C GLY A 165 -3.20 2.57 3.76
N LYS A 166 -4.30 2.93 4.43
CA LYS A 166 -5.60 2.29 4.27
C LYS A 166 -6.68 3.35 4.13
N GLY A 167 -7.35 3.35 2.98
CA GLY A 167 -8.54 4.14 2.72
C GLY A 167 -9.82 3.36 2.98
N SER A 168 -10.98 3.98 2.71
CA SER A 168 -12.29 3.34 2.87
C SER A 168 -12.48 2.15 1.94
N TYR A 169 -11.95 2.20 0.74
CA TYR A 169 -12.11 1.18 -0.30
C TYR A 169 -10.80 0.79 -1.00
N THR A 170 -9.66 1.30 -0.53
CA THR A 170 -8.33 1.00 -1.08
C THR A 170 -7.30 0.80 0.00
N LYS A 171 -6.22 0.10 -0.35
CA LYS A 171 -4.99 0.00 0.44
C LYS A 171 -3.82 0.51 -0.39
N VAL A 172 -2.84 1.09 0.29
CA VAL A 172 -1.59 1.55 -0.32
C VAL A 172 -0.43 0.81 0.28
N PHE A 173 0.41 0.27 -0.57
CA PHE A 173 1.60 -0.49 -0.18
C PHE A 173 2.85 0.19 -0.71
N ARG A 174 3.97 0.01 -0.02
CA ARG A 174 5.31 0.35 -0.49
C ARG A 174 6.08 -0.91 -0.85
N PHE A 175 6.86 -0.86 -1.92
CA PHE A 175 7.82 -1.89 -2.29
C PHE A 175 9.09 -1.26 -2.87
N PHE A 176 10.18 -2.01 -2.86
CA PHE A 176 11.43 -1.58 -3.50
C PHE A 176 11.53 -2.24 -4.87
N ASP A 177 11.77 -1.44 -5.89
CA ASP A 177 11.97 -1.92 -7.26
C ASP A 177 13.48 -1.93 -7.57
N GLU A 178 14.03 -3.12 -7.72
CA GLU A 178 15.47 -3.31 -7.97
C GLU A 178 15.90 -2.80 -9.35
N ASN A 179 15.02 -2.85 -10.36
CA ASN A 179 15.35 -2.37 -11.71
C ASN A 179 15.52 -0.86 -11.74
N TYR A 180 14.70 -0.14 -10.97
CA TYR A 180 14.77 1.32 -10.85
C TYR A 180 15.56 1.78 -9.63
N ASN A 181 16.02 0.85 -8.77
CA ASN A 181 16.74 1.12 -7.52
C ASN A 181 16.03 2.19 -6.65
N LYS A 182 14.71 2.07 -6.50
CA LYS A 182 13.89 3.03 -5.74
C LYS A 182 12.64 2.41 -5.13
N TYR A 183 12.12 3.05 -4.11
CA TYR A 183 10.80 2.73 -3.59
C TYR A 183 9.70 3.24 -4.51
N LEU A 184 8.71 2.38 -4.76
CA LEU A 184 7.45 2.69 -5.43
C LEU A 184 6.28 2.42 -4.48
N ALA A 185 5.12 2.96 -4.82
CA ALA A 185 3.88 2.68 -4.11
C ALA A 185 2.89 1.97 -5.05
N LEU A 186 2.10 1.06 -4.48
CA LEU A 186 1.03 0.36 -5.15
C LEU A 186 -0.28 0.65 -4.43
N LYS A 187 -1.26 1.19 -5.15
CA LYS A 187 -2.62 1.39 -4.64
C LYS A 187 -3.51 0.29 -5.19
N ARG A 188 -4.18 -0.45 -4.30
CA ARG A 188 -5.03 -1.60 -4.63
C ARG A 188 -6.43 -1.39 -4.09
N ALA A 189 -7.44 -1.66 -4.91
CA ALA A 189 -8.83 -1.66 -4.48
C ALA A 189 -9.15 -2.86 -3.60
N ASN A 190 -10.00 -2.68 -2.59
CA ASN A 190 -10.45 -3.78 -1.73
C ASN A 190 -11.31 -4.79 -2.52
N LYS A 191 -11.24 -6.06 -2.18
CA LYS A 191 -11.98 -7.14 -2.89
C LYS A 191 -13.50 -6.90 -2.98
N ASN A 192 -14.09 -6.21 -1.99
CA ASN A 192 -15.52 -5.94 -1.90
C ASN A 192 -15.86 -4.49 -2.25
N ILE A 193 -15.09 -3.86 -3.14
CA ILE A 193 -15.33 -2.49 -3.58
C ILE A 193 -16.66 -2.39 -4.37
N SER A 194 -17.42 -1.33 -4.16
CA SER A 194 -18.63 -1.08 -4.94
C SER A 194 -18.28 -0.71 -6.39
N GLU A 195 -19.17 -0.99 -7.36
CA GLU A 195 -18.96 -0.57 -8.75
C GLU A 195 -18.76 0.95 -8.90
N LYS A 196 -19.43 1.74 -8.07
CA LYS A 196 -19.30 3.20 -8.05
C LYS A 196 -17.90 3.62 -7.61
N ASP A 197 -17.36 3.01 -6.56
CA ASP A 197 -16.03 3.34 -6.04
C ASP A 197 -14.93 2.77 -6.95
N LEU A 198 -15.17 1.63 -7.60
CA LEU A 198 -14.25 1.07 -8.59
C LEU A 198 -14.13 2.00 -9.82
N LYS A 199 -15.25 2.54 -10.32
CA LYS A 199 -15.23 3.56 -11.39
C LYS A 199 -14.45 4.81 -10.99
N ARG A 200 -14.56 5.24 -9.73
CA ARG A 200 -13.77 6.36 -9.18
C ARG A 200 -12.28 6.04 -9.11
N PHE A 201 -11.93 4.81 -8.72
CA PHE A 201 -10.56 4.33 -8.67
C PHE A 201 -9.89 4.36 -10.07
N TYR A 202 -10.60 3.90 -11.11
CA TYR A 202 -10.10 3.99 -12.48
C TYR A 202 -10.03 5.42 -13.00
N LEU A 203 -11.03 6.26 -12.67
CA LEU A 203 -11.02 7.66 -13.05
C LEU A 203 -9.85 8.40 -12.43
N GLU A 204 -9.55 8.15 -11.16
CA GLU A 204 -8.41 8.71 -10.45
C GLU A 204 -7.11 8.44 -11.21
N PHE A 205 -6.84 7.18 -11.55
CA PHE A 205 -5.65 6.82 -12.33
C PHE A 205 -5.59 7.54 -13.68
N LYS A 206 -6.69 7.53 -14.44
CA LYS A 206 -6.74 8.20 -15.76
C LYS A 206 -6.47 9.69 -15.68
N VAL A 207 -7.07 10.37 -14.70
CA VAL A 207 -6.82 11.81 -14.48
C VAL A 207 -5.36 12.06 -14.13
N MET A 208 -4.81 11.30 -13.18
CA MET A 208 -3.42 11.47 -12.76
C MET A 208 -2.43 11.18 -13.89
N GLN A 209 -2.72 10.22 -14.76
CA GLN A 209 -1.89 9.86 -15.92
C GLN A 209 -1.74 11.01 -16.94
N GLU A 210 -2.76 11.87 -17.05
CA GLU A 210 -2.74 13.04 -17.95
C GLU A 210 -2.06 14.27 -17.34
N LEU A 211 -1.70 14.20 -16.04
CA LEU A 211 -1.09 15.31 -15.32
C LEU A 211 0.44 15.17 -15.30
N ASN A 212 1.14 16.22 -15.71
CA ASN A 212 2.60 16.29 -15.70
C ASN A 212 3.05 17.56 -14.97
N SER A 213 3.27 17.43 -13.67
CA SER A 213 3.72 18.52 -12.80
C SER A 213 4.51 17.96 -11.62
N PRO A 214 5.61 18.59 -11.19
CA PRO A 214 6.36 18.14 -10.02
C PRO A 214 5.57 18.16 -8.71
N TYR A 215 4.42 18.87 -8.69
CA TYR A 215 3.54 18.99 -7.52
C TYR A 215 2.35 18.04 -7.54
N ILE A 216 2.25 17.16 -8.53
CA ILE A 216 1.24 16.11 -8.62
C ILE A 216 1.93 14.75 -8.42
N LEU A 217 1.29 13.84 -7.69
CA LEU A 217 1.81 12.49 -7.54
C LEU A 217 1.75 11.75 -8.88
N GLU A 218 2.86 11.20 -9.31
CA GLU A 218 2.98 10.52 -10.59
C GLU A 218 2.44 9.10 -10.53
N VAL A 219 1.70 8.66 -11.55
CA VAL A 219 1.25 7.28 -11.71
C VAL A 219 1.92 6.65 -12.93
N TYR A 220 2.23 5.34 -12.87
CA TYR A 220 3.05 4.67 -13.87
C TYR A 220 2.28 3.62 -14.68
N SER A 221 1.63 2.68 -14.02
CA SER A 221 0.95 1.56 -14.68
C SER A 221 -0.27 1.11 -13.90
N MET A 222 -1.28 0.59 -14.61
CA MET A 222 -2.51 0.04 -14.07
C MET A 222 -2.62 -1.44 -14.46
N ASP A 223 -2.93 -2.29 -13.49
CA ASP A 223 -3.40 -3.66 -13.71
C ASP A 223 -4.90 -3.73 -13.42
N GLU A 224 -5.70 -3.73 -14.49
CA GLU A 224 -7.16 -3.79 -14.38
C GLU A 224 -7.66 -5.14 -13.86
N THR A 225 -6.90 -6.22 -14.05
CA THR A 225 -7.29 -7.58 -13.60
C THR A 225 -7.20 -7.72 -12.09
N LYS A 226 -6.23 -7.02 -11.48
CA LYS A 226 -6.01 -6.99 -10.03
C LYS A 226 -6.63 -5.77 -9.35
N ASN A 227 -7.19 -4.81 -10.12
CA ASN A 227 -7.68 -3.52 -9.64
C ASN A 227 -6.60 -2.79 -8.82
N GLU A 228 -5.42 -2.64 -9.38
CA GLU A 228 -4.29 -1.98 -8.73
C GLU A 228 -3.48 -1.13 -9.71
N TYR A 229 -2.81 -0.09 -9.19
CA TYR A 229 -1.87 0.68 -9.98
C TYR A 229 -0.61 1.05 -9.20
N ILE A 230 0.49 1.20 -9.95
CA ILE A 230 1.80 1.61 -9.44
C ILE A 230 1.93 3.12 -9.58
N MET A 231 2.45 3.76 -8.55
CA MET A 231 2.65 5.20 -8.47
C MET A 231 3.94 5.57 -7.76
N GLU A 232 4.30 6.84 -7.84
CA GLU A 232 5.40 7.43 -7.10
C GLU A 232 5.22 7.21 -5.58
N TYR A 233 6.30 6.82 -4.91
CA TYR A 233 6.31 6.74 -3.45
C TYR A 233 6.62 8.12 -2.86
N ALA A 234 5.83 8.55 -1.90
CA ALA A 234 6.07 9.71 -1.05
C ALA A 234 6.28 9.27 0.40
N ASN A 235 7.08 10.04 1.16
CA ASN A 235 7.57 9.64 2.48
C ASN A 235 6.49 9.67 3.56
N CYS A 236 5.61 10.68 3.54
CA CYS A 236 4.51 10.82 4.50
C CYS A 236 3.41 11.74 3.96
N THR A 237 2.28 11.83 4.67
CA THR A 237 1.27 12.86 4.39
C THR A 237 1.70 14.22 4.94
N LEU A 238 1.16 15.29 4.37
CA LEU A 238 1.35 16.64 4.92
C LEU A 238 0.80 16.74 6.36
N LEU A 239 -0.25 15.99 6.68
CA LEU A 239 -0.78 15.92 8.03
C LEU A 239 0.30 15.42 9.01
N ASP A 240 0.87 14.23 8.73
CA ASP A 240 1.88 13.61 9.59
C ASP A 240 3.14 14.47 9.67
N PHE A 241 3.55 15.05 8.53
CA PHE A 241 4.70 15.93 8.47
C PHE A 241 4.56 17.17 9.38
N ILE A 242 3.42 17.87 9.26
CA ILE A 242 3.17 19.06 10.10
C ILE A 242 3.03 18.65 11.56
N GLN A 243 2.30 17.59 11.90
CA GLN A 243 2.15 17.14 13.29
C GLN A 243 3.50 16.81 13.94
N THR A 244 4.38 16.11 13.22
CA THR A 244 5.70 15.71 13.73
C THR A 244 6.66 16.89 13.86
N ASN A 245 6.60 17.84 12.93
CA ASN A 245 7.59 18.93 12.83
C ASN A 245 7.05 20.30 13.27
N ASN A 246 5.82 20.39 13.79
CA ASN A 246 5.13 21.65 14.02
C ASN A 246 5.92 22.68 14.84
N GLN A 247 6.68 22.23 15.86
CA GLN A 247 7.47 23.12 16.71
C GLN A 247 8.82 23.50 16.09
N LYS A 248 9.30 22.77 15.08
CA LYS A 248 10.61 22.96 14.46
C LYS A 248 10.58 23.80 13.19
N LEU A 249 9.42 23.82 12.50
CA LEU A 249 9.28 24.52 11.23
C LEU A 249 9.27 26.03 11.41
N THR A 250 10.18 26.71 10.72
CA THR A 250 10.21 28.17 10.60
C THR A 250 9.09 28.67 9.69
N PHE A 251 8.80 30.00 9.77
CA PHE A 251 7.85 30.62 8.85
C PHE A 251 8.25 30.43 7.37
N GLU A 252 9.52 30.57 7.05
CA GLU A 252 10.00 30.44 5.67
C GLU A 252 9.84 29.01 5.12
N GLU A 253 10.08 27.99 5.93
CA GLU A 253 9.84 26.61 5.54
C GLU A 253 8.36 26.33 5.29
N ARG A 254 7.48 26.82 6.18
CA ARG A 254 6.02 26.72 5.99
C ARG A 254 5.55 27.47 4.75
N ARG A 255 6.09 28.67 4.54
CA ARG A 255 5.80 29.50 3.38
C ARG A 255 6.23 28.82 2.07
N LYS A 256 7.38 28.16 2.04
CA LYS A 256 7.84 27.35 0.88
C LYS A 256 6.85 26.22 0.57
N LEU A 257 6.35 25.50 1.57
CA LEU A 257 5.33 24.46 1.36
C LEU A 257 4.01 25.06 0.83
N CYS A 258 3.56 26.17 1.38
CA CYS A 258 2.36 26.88 0.90
C CYS A 258 2.51 27.30 -0.57
N ILE A 259 3.66 27.84 -0.96
CA ILE A 259 3.93 28.23 -2.36
C ILE A 259 3.87 27.04 -3.29
N GLN A 260 4.39 25.89 -2.88
CA GLN A 260 4.33 24.66 -3.69
C GLN A 260 2.88 24.17 -3.85
N VAL A 261 2.07 24.21 -2.77
CA VAL A 261 0.63 23.90 -2.82
C VAL A 261 -0.07 24.83 -3.81
N ILE A 262 0.14 26.13 -3.72
CA ILE A 262 -0.44 27.11 -4.65
C ILE A 262 -0.04 26.81 -6.10
N LYS A 263 1.23 26.49 -6.37
CA LYS A 263 1.71 26.12 -7.71
C LYS A 263 1.03 24.85 -8.24
N GLY A 264 0.81 23.84 -7.38
CA GLY A 264 0.10 22.61 -7.75
C GLY A 264 -1.37 22.92 -8.14
N PHE A 265 -2.08 23.71 -7.35
CA PHE A 265 -3.46 24.10 -7.67
C PHE A 265 -3.55 25.11 -8.82
N GLU A 266 -2.55 25.96 -9.03
CA GLU A 266 -2.44 26.81 -10.23
C GLU A 266 -2.32 25.96 -11.50
N TYR A 267 -1.53 24.88 -11.46
CA TYR A 267 -1.45 23.90 -12.55
C TYR A 267 -2.80 23.22 -12.82
N LEU A 268 -3.49 22.73 -11.78
CA LEU A 268 -4.82 22.12 -11.91
C LEU A 268 -5.86 23.10 -12.45
N SER A 269 -5.83 24.34 -11.99
CA SER A 269 -6.72 25.41 -12.47
C SER A 269 -6.52 25.69 -13.97
N LYS A 270 -5.28 25.72 -14.49
CA LYS A 270 -4.98 25.84 -15.91
C LYS A 270 -5.52 24.67 -16.73
N LYS A 271 -5.59 23.47 -16.15
CA LYS A 271 -6.19 22.27 -16.72
C LYS A 271 -7.72 22.21 -16.56
N GLN A 272 -8.34 23.20 -15.88
CA GLN A 272 -9.76 23.25 -15.54
C GLN A 272 -10.23 22.04 -14.70
N ILE A 273 -9.37 21.58 -13.80
CA ILE A 273 -9.62 20.46 -12.90
C ILE A 273 -9.81 21.00 -11.48
N PHE A 274 -10.93 20.66 -10.86
CA PHE A 274 -11.18 20.85 -9.42
C PHE A 274 -10.97 19.55 -8.68
N HIS A 275 -10.15 19.59 -7.63
CA HIS A 275 -9.80 18.41 -6.83
C HIS A 275 -10.97 17.90 -5.98
N ARG A 276 -11.71 18.80 -5.35
CA ARG A 276 -12.94 18.57 -4.55
C ARG A 276 -12.75 17.81 -3.23
N ASP A 277 -11.59 17.19 -3.00
CA ASP A 277 -11.26 16.43 -1.79
C ASP A 277 -9.96 16.96 -1.13
N ILE A 278 -9.88 18.28 -0.95
CA ILE A 278 -8.70 18.91 -0.37
C ILE A 278 -8.63 18.61 1.12
N SER A 279 -7.54 17.95 1.53
CA SER A 279 -7.23 17.67 2.92
C SER A 279 -5.71 17.50 3.10
N PRO A 280 -5.16 17.68 4.33
CA PRO A 280 -3.74 17.44 4.57
C PRO A 280 -3.31 15.98 4.39
N LYS A 281 -4.26 15.05 4.33
CA LYS A 281 -3.98 13.62 4.05
C LYS A 281 -3.78 13.34 2.56
N ASN A 282 -4.40 14.15 1.69
CA ASN A 282 -4.33 14.01 0.23
C ASN A 282 -3.20 14.85 -0.38
N ILE A 283 -2.44 15.55 0.45
CA ILE A 283 -1.17 16.18 0.09
C ILE A 283 -0.05 15.37 0.72
N LEU A 284 0.87 14.89 -0.09
CA LEU A 284 1.98 14.08 0.36
C LEU A 284 3.27 14.88 0.34
N ILE A 285 4.25 14.46 1.13
CA ILE A 285 5.60 15.00 1.16
C ILE A 285 6.56 13.97 0.59
N LYS A 286 7.26 14.34 -0.45
CA LYS A 286 8.39 13.60 -0.98
C LYS A 286 9.68 14.27 -0.59
N GLU A 287 10.54 13.54 0.10
CA GLU A 287 11.84 14.02 0.54
C GLU A 287 12.92 13.56 -0.44
N TYR A 288 13.78 14.47 -0.81
CA TYR A 288 15.03 14.27 -1.50
C TYR A 288 16.15 14.71 -0.55
N ASP A 289 17.41 14.51 -0.92
CA ASP A 289 18.54 14.80 -0.03
C ASP A 289 18.58 16.26 0.45
N ASP A 290 18.24 17.20 -0.43
CA ASP A 290 18.34 18.65 -0.20
C ASP A 290 16.99 19.39 -0.28
N VAL A 291 15.92 18.74 -0.74
CA VAL A 291 14.64 19.41 -0.97
C VAL A 291 13.44 18.54 -0.62
N ARG A 292 12.38 19.18 -0.15
CA ARG A 292 11.05 18.56 0.05
C ARG A 292 10.07 19.11 -0.98
N LEU A 293 9.38 18.20 -1.67
CA LEU A 293 8.31 18.55 -2.58
C LEU A 293 6.96 18.07 -2.04
N ILE A 294 5.93 18.91 -2.21
CA ILE A 294 4.56 18.46 -2.02
C ILE A 294 4.10 17.70 -3.27
N LYS A 295 3.21 16.73 -3.05
CA LYS A 295 2.56 15.95 -4.10
C LYS A 295 1.06 15.92 -3.83
N ILE A 296 0.27 16.54 -4.68
CA ILE A 296 -1.20 16.44 -4.61
C ILE A 296 -1.59 15.06 -5.13
N SER A 297 -2.44 14.36 -4.38
CA SER A 297 -2.85 12.98 -4.66
C SER A 297 -4.35 12.80 -4.40
N ASP A 298 -4.91 11.65 -4.77
CA ASP A 298 -6.30 11.24 -4.53
C ASP A 298 -7.34 12.06 -5.32
N PHE A 299 -7.35 11.83 -6.64
CA PHE A 299 -8.25 12.49 -7.60
C PHE A 299 -9.59 11.76 -7.81
N GLY A 300 -10.02 10.93 -6.85
CA GLY A 300 -11.20 10.04 -7.00
C GLY A 300 -12.56 10.74 -7.13
N ILE A 301 -12.64 12.05 -6.87
CA ILE A 301 -13.88 12.85 -6.99
C ILE A 301 -13.73 14.13 -7.79
N VAL A 302 -12.70 14.20 -8.63
CA VAL A 302 -12.47 15.37 -9.48
C VAL A 302 -13.65 15.67 -10.43
N LYS A 303 -13.84 16.96 -10.72
CA LYS A 303 -14.70 17.42 -11.79
C LYS A 303 -13.84 17.84 -12.97
N ILE A 304 -13.98 17.16 -14.08
CA ILE A 304 -13.50 17.63 -15.38
C ILE A 304 -14.70 18.28 -16.07
N ASN A 305 -14.54 19.48 -16.61
CA ASN A 305 -15.58 20.12 -17.41
C ASN A 305 -15.99 19.16 -18.54
N ASN A 306 -17.26 18.72 -18.57
CA ASN A 306 -17.90 17.73 -19.45
C ASN A 306 -18.00 16.29 -18.96
N SER A 307 -17.63 15.93 -17.71
CA SER A 307 -17.88 14.58 -17.19
C SER A 307 -19.27 14.45 -16.54
N VAL A 308 -20.05 13.46 -16.99
CA VAL A 308 -21.42 13.16 -16.52
C VAL A 308 -21.45 12.40 -15.17
N LEU A 309 -20.28 12.16 -14.53
CA LEU A 309 -20.15 11.28 -13.36
C LEU A 309 -20.51 11.92 -12.01
N THR A 310 -20.94 13.19 -11.98
CA THR A 310 -21.43 13.84 -10.76
C THR A 310 -22.96 13.72 -10.69
N SER A 311 -23.45 12.70 -9.99
CA SER A 311 -24.86 12.63 -9.58
C SER A 311 -25.15 13.64 -8.45
N ASP A 312 -26.42 14.11 -8.36
CA ASP A 312 -26.88 15.02 -7.29
C ASP A 312 -26.66 14.46 -5.86
N ASN A 313 -26.43 13.13 -5.74
CA ASN A 313 -26.14 12.41 -4.50
C ASN A 313 -24.63 12.17 -4.26
N THR A 314 -23.73 12.96 -4.84
CA THR A 314 -22.30 12.82 -4.54
C THR A 314 -22.04 13.30 -3.11
N GLU A 315 -21.58 12.39 -2.26
CA GLU A 315 -21.20 12.69 -0.87
C GLU A 315 -20.08 13.74 -0.83
N ILE A 316 -20.27 14.80 -0.04
CA ILE A 316 -19.27 15.84 0.16
C ILE A 316 -18.13 15.22 0.97
N ARG A 317 -16.93 15.16 0.39
CA ARG A 317 -15.71 14.66 1.03
C ARG A 317 -14.70 15.81 1.17
N GLY A 318 -13.60 15.55 1.89
CA GLY A 318 -12.56 16.53 2.12
C GLY A 318 -12.79 17.36 3.40
N SER A 319 -11.91 17.16 4.38
CA SER A 319 -12.04 17.76 5.72
C SER A 319 -12.04 19.30 5.72
N PHE A 320 -11.62 19.91 4.62
CA PHE A 320 -11.54 21.37 4.49
C PHE A 320 -12.61 21.98 3.61
N ASN A 321 -13.50 21.19 3.03
CA ASN A 321 -14.61 21.72 2.25
C ASN A 321 -15.59 22.55 3.10
N ASP A 322 -16.25 23.51 2.47
CA ASP A 322 -17.38 24.25 3.03
C ASP A 322 -18.66 23.41 2.94
N TYR A 323 -18.85 22.54 3.93
CA TYR A 323 -20.01 21.65 3.98
C TYR A 323 -21.35 22.41 4.00
N ALA A 324 -21.42 23.51 4.76
CA ALA A 324 -22.66 24.29 4.89
C ALA A 324 -23.03 24.98 3.57
N GLY A 325 -22.06 25.59 2.89
CA GLY A 325 -22.25 26.18 1.59
C GLY A 325 -22.63 25.17 0.53
N LEU A 326 -21.91 24.02 0.47
CA LEU A 326 -22.16 22.96 -0.51
C LEU A 326 -23.49 22.24 -0.29
N GLN A 327 -23.96 22.11 0.96
CA GLN A 327 -25.31 21.58 1.23
C GLN A 327 -26.39 22.53 0.74
N ARG A 328 -26.17 23.85 0.89
CA ARG A 328 -27.11 24.89 0.51
C ARG A 328 -27.20 25.09 -1.01
N GLU A 329 -26.03 25.10 -1.70
CA GLU A 329 -25.95 25.42 -3.14
C GLU A 329 -25.92 24.17 -4.03
N GLY A 330 -25.65 22.99 -3.46
CA GLY A 330 -25.53 21.71 -4.16
C GLY A 330 -24.11 21.45 -4.70
N PHE A 331 -23.62 20.24 -4.52
CA PHE A 331 -22.26 19.84 -4.92
C PHE A 331 -22.03 19.92 -6.44
N LYS A 332 -23.07 19.87 -7.24
CA LYS A 332 -23.01 20.08 -8.71
C LYS A 332 -22.51 21.47 -9.11
N ASN A 333 -22.77 22.46 -8.26
CA ASN A 333 -22.37 23.85 -8.46
C ASN A 333 -20.96 24.17 -7.95
N TYR A 334 -20.17 23.14 -7.56
CA TYR A 334 -18.79 23.29 -7.11
C TYR A 334 -17.96 24.04 -8.15
N ASN A 335 -17.33 25.11 -7.72
CA ASN A 335 -16.51 26.02 -8.51
C ASN A 335 -15.28 26.49 -7.71
N PHE A 336 -14.54 27.49 -8.19
CA PHE A 336 -13.35 27.97 -7.51
C PHE A 336 -13.62 28.59 -6.13
N TYR A 337 -14.77 29.17 -5.88
CA TYR A 337 -15.12 29.70 -4.54
C TYR A 337 -15.04 28.61 -3.45
N TYR A 338 -15.41 27.37 -3.78
CA TYR A 338 -15.33 26.23 -2.87
C TYR A 338 -13.93 25.61 -2.83
N GLU A 339 -13.26 25.50 -3.99
CA GLU A 339 -11.88 25.04 -4.07
C GLU A 339 -10.94 25.98 -3.33
N GLY A 340 -11.06 27.30 -3.59
CA GLY A 340 -10.30 28.35 -2.92
C GLY A 340 -10.49 28.36 -1.40
N TYR A 341 -11.72 28.16 -0.92
CA TYR A 341 -12.02 28.01 0.50
C TYR A 341 -11.20 26.88 1.13
N ALA A 342 -11.21 25.71 0.52
CA ALA A 342 -10.47 24.54 1.01
C ALA A 342 -8.95 24.76 0.93
N ILE A 343 -8.45 25.40 -0.14
CA ILE A 343 -7.04 25.79 -0.27
C ILE A 343 -6.65 26.75 0.86
N CYS A 344 -7.43 27.78 1.15
CA CYS A 344 -7.14 28.72 2.24
C CYS A 344 -7.02 28.02 3.59
N LYS A 345 -7.91 27.07 3.89
CA LYS A 345 -7.82 26.26 5.12
C LYS A 345 -6.56 25.40 5.15
N LEU A 346 -6.16 24.82 4.01
CA LEU A 346 -4.95 24.04 3.90
C LEU A 346 -3.69 24.91 4.13
N LEU A 347 -3.63 26.10 3.53
CA LEU A 347 -2.53 27.05 3.72
C LEU A 347 -2.46 27.52 5.18
N TYR A 348 -3.60 27.82 5.81
CA TYR A 348 -3.66 28.14 7.23
C TYR A 348 -3.13 27.00 8.10
N PHE A 349 -3.52 25.75 7.80
CA PHE A 349 -3.00 24.58 8.51
C PHE A 349 -1.48 24.46 8.38
N ILE A 350 -0.92 24.65 7.20
CA ILE A 350 0.54 24.61 6.99
C ILE A 350 1.23 25.70 7.80
N LEU A 351 0.69 26.93 7.77
CA LEU A 351 1.28 28.07 8.48
C LEU A 351 1.23 27.95 10.00
N THR A 352 0.17 27.34 10.54
CA THR A 352 -0.10 27.39 11.98
C THR A 352 -0.07 26.04 12.69
N GLY A 353 -0.19 24.94 11.95
CA GLY A 353 -0.38 23.59 12.47
C GLY A 353 -1.76 23.33 13.07
N LYS A 354 -2.76 24.20 12.83
CA LYS A 354 -4.10 24.13 13.47
C LYS A 354 -5.20 23.89 12.44
N HIS A 355 -6.16 23.01 12.81
CA HIS A 355 -7.32 22.70 11.97
C HIS A 355 -8.56 23.53 12.26
N THR A 356 -8.82 23.85 13.54
CA THR A 356 -10.16 24.22 14.01
C THR A 356 -10.28 25.58 14.66
N SER A 357 -9.23 26.11 15.27
CA SER A 357 -9.29 27.41 15.93
C SER A 357 -8.55 28.47 15.13
N MET A 358 -9.28 29.19 14.26
CA MET A 358 -8.73 30.30 13.46
C MET A 358 -8.66 31.61 14.23
N ASN A 359 -8.50 31.56 15.55
CA ASN A 359 -8.57 32.74 16.41
C ASN A 359 -7.20 33.38 16.72
N LYS A 360 -6.10 32.82 16.16
CA LYS A 360 -4.77 33.40 16.37
C LYS A 360 -4.07 33.61 15.02
N PHE A 361 -4.07 34.86 14.60
CA PHE A 361 -3.34 35.30 13.41
C PHE A 361 -1.95 35.79 13.82
N ILE A 362 -1.00 34.85 13.83
CA ILE A 362 0.38 35.09 14.28
C ILE A 362 1.24 35.81 13.23
N TYR A 363 0.78 35.83 11.97
CA TYR A 363 1.46 36.48 10.87
C TYR A 363 0.68 37.72 10.39
N SER A 364 1.41 38.71 9.86
CA SER A 364 0.79 39.91 9.27
C SER A 364 -0.02 39.52 8.03
N ASN A 365 -1.14 40.16 7.80
CA ASN A 365 -2.08 39.96 6.69
C ASN A 365 -2.73 38.55 6.62
N LEU A 366 -2.43 37.64 7.55
CA LEU A 366 -3.05 36.30 7.56
C LEU A 366 -4.55 36.39 7.90
N GLU A 367 -4.94 37.31 8.77
CA GLU A 367 -6.34 37.52 9.12
C GLU A 367 -7.17 37.99 7.92
N GLU A 368 -6.68 39.00 7.20
CA GLU A 368 -7.33 39.52 5.99
C GLU A 368 -7.46 38.42 4.93
N PHE A 369 -6.38 37.64 4.69
CA PHE A 369 -6.39 36.52 3.76
C PHE A 369 -7.44 35.48 4.12
N MET A 370 -7.53 35.11 5.41
CA MET A 370 -8.49 34.12 5.88
C MET A 370 -9.92 34.64 5.84
N ASN A 371 -10.17 35.89 6.29
CA ASN A 371 -11.51 36.50 6.28
C ASN A 371 -12.10 36.53 4.86
N LYS A 372 -11.28 36.81 3.85
CA LYS A 372 -11.71 36.70 2.44
C LYS A 372 -11.86 35.24 1.99
N GLY A 373 -10.85 34.42 2.22
CA GLY A 373 -10.81 33.06 1.68
C GLY A 373 -11.89 32.12 2.20
N ILE A 374 -12.33 32.32 3.45
CA ILE A 374 -13.39 31.50 4.10
C ILE A 374 -14.66 32.30 4.40
N ASN A 375 -14.91 33.37 3.65
CA ASN A 375 -16.12 34.17 3.83
C ASN A 375 -17.38 33.28 3.79
N PRO A 376 -18.37 33.46 4.67
CA PRO A 376 -19.64 32.73 4.65
C PRO A 376 -20.39 32.86 3.31
N ILE A 377 -20.27 34.03 2.66
CA ILE A 377 -20.87 34.31 1.34
C ILE A 377 -19.87 33.89 0.27
N SER A 378 -20.20 32.85 -0.51
CA SER A 378 -19.28 32.26 -1.50
C SER A 378 -18.78 33.28 -2.53
N SER A 379 -19.63 34.17 -3.01
CA SER A 379 -19.28 35.25 -3.95
C SER A 379 -18.30 36.32 -3.43
N GLU A 380 -18.11 36.41 -2.14
CA GLU A 380 -17.16 37.34 -1.51
C GLU A 380 -15.74 36.72 -1.35
N ARG A 381 -15.56 35.47 -1.74
CA ARG A 381 -14.29 34.76 -1.69
C ARG A 381 -13.42 35.11 -2.89
N PHE A 382 -12.21 34.49 -2.93
CA PHE A 382 -11.34 34.59 -4.11
C PHE A 382 -12.00 34.00 -5.34
N GLU A 383 -11.99 34.73 -6.46
CA GLU A 383 -12.60 34.30 -7.72
C GLU A 383 -11.75 33.24 -8.46
N ASN A 384 -10.43 33.31 -8.29
CA ASN A 384 -9.47 32.44 -8.96
C ASN A 384 -8.17 32.28 -8.17
N ILE A 385 -7.33 31.32 -8.62
CA ILE A 385 -6.07 31.00 -7.94
C ILE A 385 -5.05 32.15 -8.02
N THR A 386 -5.11 33.01 -9.02
CA THR A 386 -4.19 34.14 -9.17
C THR A 386 -4.45 35.18 -8.08
N GLU A 387 -5.70 35.55 -7.87
CA GLU A 387 -6.11 36.48 -6.81
C GLU A 387 -5.73 35.92 -5.41
N LEU A 388 -6.01 34.64 -5.17
CA LEU A 388 -5.64 33.97 -3.93
C LEU A 388 -4.12 34.05 -3.70
N LYS A 389 -3.32 33.73 -4.73
CA LYS A 389 -1.86 33.76 -4.70
C LYS A 389 -1.31 35.15 -4.40
N GLU A 390 -1.82 36.20 -5.06
CA GLU A 390 -1.41 37.59 -4.84
C GLU A 390 -1.68 38.03 -3.41
N CYS A 391 -2.84 37.64 -2.87
CA CYS A 391 -3.18 37.95 -1.47
C CYS A 391 -2.30 37.14 -0.50
N PHE A 392 -2.03 35.88 -0.77
CA PHE A 392 -1.14 35.04 0.06
C PHE A 392 0.28 35.60 0.13
N TYR A 393 0.83 36.16 -0.95
CA TYR A 393 2.18 36.69 -0.95
C TYR A 393 2.39 37.93 -0.05
N LYS A 394 1.32 38.58 0.35
CA LYS A 394 1.36 39.70 1.33
C LYS A 394 1.53 39.23 2.78
N ILE A 395 1.37 37.90 3.04
CA ILE A 395 1.58 37.32 4.37
C ILE A 395 3.07 37.27 4.68
N HIS A 396 3.46 37.83 5.82
CA HIS A 396 4.85 37.84 6.28
C HIS A 396 4.93 37.67 7.80
N ASN A 397 6.13 37.36 8.29
CA ASN A 397 6.40 37.27 9.71
C ASN A 397 6.24 38.64 10.34
N LYS A 398 5.68 38.69 11.54
CA LYS A 398 5.54 39.97 12.31
C LYS A 398 6.87 40.42 12.81
#